data_865d5fcfd1e30920fb30302508ca5758
#
_entry.id   865d5fcfd1e30920fb30302508ca5758
#
_cell.length_a   1.000
_cell.length_b   1.000
_cell.length_c   1.000
_cell.angle_alpha   90.00
_cell.angle_beta   90.00
_cell.angle_gamma   90.00
#
_symmetry.space_group_name_H-M   'P 1'
#
loop_
_entity.id
_entity.type
_entity.pdbx_description
1 polymer ?
#
loop_
_entity_poly.entity_id
_entity_poly.type
_entity_poly.pdbx_seq_one_letter_code
_entity_poly.pdbx_strand_id
1 'polypeptide(L)'
;GFRVVFKDYEQDYYTEAVELGSYDLYIGEVRLTPNMDLSPLFGGAVGYGIDPACPSAMRYTQLLEGSCELMDFINTFNEDVPFAPLCYRNGAASYTNSLKGELSGCDSDVFYDIETWSFK
;
A
#
# COMPACT_ATOMS: atom_id res chain seq x y z
N GLY A 1 -14.02 -26.64 -8.69
CA GLY A 1 -13.08 -25.52 -8.87
C GLY A 1 -13.81 -24.19 -8.94
N PHE A 2 -13.12 -23.10 -8.71
CA PHE A 2 -13.68 -21.75 -8.85
C PHE A 2 -13.69 -21.35 -10.33
N ARG A 3 -14.73 -20.65 -10.76
CA ARG A 3 -14.76 -19.96 -12.04
C ARG A 3 -14.43 -18.49 -11.79
N VAL A 4 -13.25 -18.05 -12.24
CA VAL A 4 -12.84 -16.66 -12.15
C VAL A 4 -13.34 -15.89 -13.37
N VAL A 5 -13.99 -14.77 -13.14
CA VAL A 5 -14.41 -13.82 -14.17
C VAL A 5 -13.70 -12.49 -13.89
N PHE A 6 -12.77 -12.11 -14.75
CA PHE A 6 -12.12 -10.83 -14.68
C PHE A 6 -12.98 -9.74 -15.27
N LYS A 7 -13.00 -8.59 -14.61
CA LYS A 7 -13.62 -7.36 -15.10
C LYS A 7 -12.56 -6.26 -15.02
N ASP A 8 -12.24 -5.68 -16.16
CA ASP A 8 -11.41 -4.51 -16.25
C ASP A 8 -12.30 -3.27 -16.30
N TYR A 9 -11.97 -2.28 -15.50
CA TYR A 9 -12.68 -1.02 -15.43
C TYR A 9 -11.73 0.14 -15.70
N GLU A 10 -12.25 1.20 -16.29
CA GLU A 10 -11.60 2.51 -16.23
C GLU A 10 -11.53 2.99 -14.77
N GLN A 11 -10.60 3.89 -14.46
CA GLN A 11 -10.27 4.30 -13.09
C GLN A 11 -11.50 4.72 -12.27
N ASP A 12 -12.39 5.51 -12.86
CA ASP A 12 -13.56 6.03 -12.14
C ASP A 12 -14.54 4.91 -11.77
N TYR A 13 -14.82 4.00 -12.71
CA TYR A 13 -15.68 2.85 -12.46
C TYR A 13 -15.05 1.83 -11.52
N TYR A 14 -13.73 1.67 -11.58
CA TYR A 14 -13.01 0.83 -10.62
C TYR A 14 -13.18 1.37 -9.20
N THR A 15 -12.95 2.67 -8.99
CA THR A 15 -13.09 3.31 -7.69
C THR A 15 -14.50 3.15 -7.15
N GLU A 16 -15.53 3.43 -7.97
CA GLU A 16 -16.93 3.24 -7.59
C GLU A 16 -17.25 1.78 -7.22
N ALA A 17 -16.76 0.82 -8.01
CA ALA A 17 -16.99 -0.62 -7.74
C ALA A 17 -16.36 -1.06 -6.41
N VAL A 18 -15.17 -0.54 -6.07
CA VAL A 18 -14.49 -0.82 -4.79
C VAL A 18 -15.25 -0.16 -3.64
N GLU A 19 -15.67 1.09 -3.77
CA GLU A 19 -16.44 1.81 -2.76
C GLU A 19 -17.79 1.17 -2.46
N LEU A 20 -18.46 0.64 -3.49
CA LEU A 20 -19.74 -0.05 -3.36
C LEU A 20 -19.60 -1.53 -2.95
N GLY A 21 -18.39 -2.07 -2.83
CA GLY A 21 -18.17 -3.48 -2.53
C GLY A 21 -18.70 -4.42 -3.62
N SER A 22 -18.73 -3.99 -4.88
CA SER A 22 -19.32 -4.73 -6.01
C SER A 22 -18.35 -5.76 -6.62
N TYR A 23 -17.65 -6.50 -5.77
CA TYR A 23 -16.64 -7.49 -6.16
C TYR A 23 -16.59 -8.63 -5.15
N ASP A 24 -16.09 -9.79 -5.58
CA ASP A 24 -15.68 -10.88 -4.67
C ASP A 24 -14.20 -10.71 -4.25
N LEU A 25 -13.35 -10.31 -5.22
CA LEU A 25 -11.94 -9.98 -5.04
C LEU A 25 -11.58 -8.81 -5.96
N TYR A 26 -10.65 -7.98 -5.54
CA TYR A 26 -10.08 -6.96 -6.41
C TYR A 26 -8.55 -6.91 -6.27
N ILE A 27 -7.88 -6.39 -7.31
CA ILE A 27 -6.45 -6.08 -7.28
C ILE A 27 -6.32 -4.57 -7.14
N GLY A 28 -5.71 -4.13 -6.07
CA GLY A 28 -5.50 -2.71 -5.76
C GLY A 28 -4.05 -2.38 -5.53
N GLU A 29 -3.77 -1.10 -5.46
CA GLU A 29 -2.46 -0.54 -5.12
C GLU A 29 -2.60 0.38 -3.91
N VAL A 30 -1.67 0.29 -2.98
CA VAL A 30 -1.56 1.20 -1.85
C VAL A 30 -0.16 1.77 -1.78
N ARG A 31 -0.06 3.07 -1.55
CA ARG A 31 1.21 3.73 -1.26
C ARG A 31 1.46 3.68 0.24
N LEU A 32 2.44 2.89 0.64
CA LEU A 32 2.90 2.84 2.02
C LEU A 32 3.95 3.93 2.28
N THR A 33 4.01 4.38 3.51
CA THR A 33 5.08 5.26 4.00
C THR A 33 6.39 4.49 4.19
N PRO A 34 7.56 5.15 4.29
CA PRO A 34 8.85 4.47 4.45
C PRO A 34 8.95 3.57 5.70
N ASN A 35 8.16 3.86 6.74
CA ASN A 35 8.05 3.02 7.94
C ASN A 35 7.05 1.86 7.78
N MET A 36 6.56 1.62 6.56
CA MET A 36 5.62 0.53 6.23
C MET A 36 4.32 0.57 7.06
N ASP A 37 3.82 1.77 7.34
CA ASP A 37 2.56 1.95 8.05
C ASP A 37 1.37 1.40 7.23
N LEU A 38 0.66 0.44 7.81
CA LEU A 38 -0.51 -0.21 7.20
C LEU A 38 -1.83 0.49 7.53
N SER A 39 -1.79 1.61 8.26
CA SER A 39 -3.00 2.37 8.60
C SER A 39 -3.88 2.73 7.39
N PRO A 40 -3.34 3.04 6.20
CA PRO A 40 -4.17 3.27 5.02
C PRO A 40 -5.03 2.07 4.64
N LEU A 41 -4.57 0.85 4.90
CA LEU A 41 -5.31 -0.39 4.61
C LEU A 41 -6.34 -0.70 5.69
N PHE A 42 -5.97 -0.57 6.98
CA PHE A 42 -6.80 -0.96 8.11
C PHE A 42 -7.62 0.17 8.72
N GLY A 43 -7.35 1.40 8.36
CA GLY A 43 -8.02 2.58 8.94
C GLY A 43 -9.44 2.85 8.41
N GLY A 44 -10.03 1.95 7.65
CA GLY A 44 -11.36 2.14 7.06
C GLY A 44 -11.38 3.23 5.98
N ALA A 45 -10.23 3.57 5.41
CA ALA A 45 -10.17 4.52 4.32
C ALA A 45 -10.99 3.99 3.13
N VAL A 46 -11.78 4.87 2.56
CA VAL A 46 -12.58 4.58 1.37
C VAL A 46 -11.68 4.05 0.25
N GLY A 47 -12.05 2.93 -0.33
CA GLY A 47 -11.39 2.38 -1.52
C GLY A 47 -10.54 1.13 -1.30
N TYR A 48 -10.36 0.64 -0.08
CA TYR A 48 -9.62 -0.62 0.13
C TYR A 48 -10.52 -1.82 0.49
N GLY A 49 -11.78 -1.58 0.84
CA GLY A 49 -12.76 -2.63 1.09
C GLY A 49 -12.44 -3.56 2.27
N ILE A 50 -11.46 -3.23 3.09
CA ILE A 50 -11.13 -4.00 4.29
C ILE A 50 -12.02 -3.53 5.43
N ASP A 51 -12.73 -4.47 6.05
CA ASP A 51 -13.56 -4.18 7.21
C ASP A 51 -12.67 -3.76 8.39
N PRO A 52 -12.81 -2.53 8.91
CA PRO A 52 -12.05 -2.07 10.06
C PRO A 52 -12.36 -2.87 11.34
N ALA A 53 -13.45 -3.62 11.37
CA ALA A 53 -13.78 -4.54 12.46
C ALA A 53 -13.21 -5.96 12.28
N CYS A 54 -12.48 -6.23 11.19
CA CYS A 54 -11.85 -7.54 11.02
C CYS A 54 -10.76 -7.79 12.08
N PRO A 55 -10.48 -9.06 12.43
CA PRO A 55 -9.50 -9.39 13.47
C PRO A 55 -8.13 -8.74 13.23
N SER A 56 -7.65 -8.73 12.00
CA SER A 56 -6.36 -8.14 11.62
C SER A 56 -6.32 -6.63 11.84
N ALA A 57 -7.39 -5.89 11.50
CA ALA A 57 -7.47 -4.44 11.72
C ALA A 57 -7.47 -4.08 13.20
N MET A 58 -8.26 -4.82 13.99
CA MET A 58 -8.28 -4.64 15.44
C MET A 58 -6.92 -4.96 16.08
N ARG A 59 -6.26 -6.02 15.63
CA ARG A 59 -4.95 -6.39 16.15
C ARG A 59 -3.87 -5.39 15.73
N TYR A 60 -3.94 -4.85 14.52
CA TYR A 60 -3.06 -3.78 14.07
C TYR A 60 -3.19 -2.51 14.92
N THR A 61 -4.41 -2.11 15.26
CA THR A 61 -4.65 -0.99 16.18
C THR A 61 -4.00 -1.25 17.55
N GLN A 62 -4.16 -2.44 18.12
CA GLN A 62 -3.52 -2.82 19.38
C GLN A 62 -1.99 -2.80 19.29
N LEU A 63 -1.42 -3.19 18.15
CA LEU A 63 0.02 -3.10 17.91
C LEU A 63 0.51 -1.64 17.93
N LEU A 64 -0.21 -0.73 17.27
CA LEU A 64 0.13 0.71 17.27
C LEU A 64 0.02 1.33 18.67
N GLU A 65 -0.92 0.85 19.48
CA GLU A 65 -1.10 1.27 20.86
C GLU A 65 -0.08 0.64 21.84
N GLY A 66 0.72 -0.32 21.36
CA GLY A 66 1.68 -1.07 22.17
C GLY A 66 1.02 -2.08 23.13
N SER A 67 -0.23 -2.48 22.86
CA SER A 67 -0.99 -3.41 23.70
C SER A 67 -0.93 -4.86 23.21
N CYS A 68 -0.24 -5.14 22.09
CA CYS A 68 0.08 -6.50 21.65
C CYS A 68 1.46 -6.53 20.97
N GLU A 69 2.01 -7.74 20.86
CA GLU A 69 3.27 -7.99 20.18
C GLU A 69 3.10 -8.12 18.67
N LEU A 70 4.18 -7.81 17.91
CA LEU A 70 4.17 -7.94 16.45
C LEU A 70 3.79 -9.36 15.99
N MET A 71 4.23 -10.38 16.71
CA MET A 71 3.90 -11.77 16.37
C MET A 71 2.42 -12.09 16.52
N ASP A 72 1.72 -11.46 17.47
CA ASP A 72 0.27 -11.63 17.62
C ASP A 72 -0.47 -11.07 16.41
N PHE A 73 -0.03 -9.90 15.91
CA PHE A 73 -0.56 -9.34 14.67
C PHE A 73 -0.29 -10.24 13.46
N ILE A 74 0.96 -10.72 13.29
CA ILE A 74 1.33 -11.59 12.17
C ILE A 74 0.50 -12.89 12.18
N ASN A 75 0.32 -13.51 13.33
CA ASN A 75 -0.47 -14.73 13.46
C ASN A 75 -1.94 -14.47 13.10
N THR A 76 -2.53 -13.38 13.62
CA THR A 76 -3.90 -12.99 13.31
C THR A 76 -4.07 -12.70 11.82
N PHE A 77 -3.11 -11.97 11.21
CA PHE A 77 -3.12 -11.66 9.78
C PHE A 77 -3.08 -12.92 8.91
N ASN A 78 -2.25 -13.92 9.26
CA ASN A 78 -2.14 -15.18 8.53
C ASN A 78 -3.41 -16.04 8.64
N GLU A 79 -4.18 -15.90 9.70
CA GLU A 79 -5.46 -16.60 9.87
C GLU A 79 -6.61 -15.90 9.14
N ASP A 80 -6.64 -14.57 9.19
CA ASP A 80 -7.71 -13.71 8.67
C ASP A 80 -7.53 -13.40 7.17
N VAL A 81 -6.28 -13.25 6.74
CA VAL A 81 -5.87 -12.91 5.35
C VAL A 81 -6.72 -11.79 4.73
N PRO A 82 -6.77 -10.61 5.32
CA PRO A 82 -7.60 -9.51 4.82
C PRO A 82 -7.17 -9.02 3.43
N PHE A 83 -5.91 -9.23 3.07
CA PHE A 83 -5.35 -9.02 1.74
C PHE A 83 -4.11 -9.88 1.52
N ALA A 84 -3.77 -10.15 0.26
CA ALA A 84 -2.57 -10.87 -0.13
C ALA A 84 -1.60 -9.91 -0.86
N PRO A 85 -0.41 -9.62 -0.31
CA PRO A 85 0.60 -8.83 -1.02
C PRO A 85 1.06 -9.58 -2.28
N LEU A 86 1.01 -8.94 -3.44
CA LEU A 86 1.43 -9.53 -4.71
C LEU A 86 2.84 -9.12 -5.08
N CYS A 87 3.15 -7.83 -5.06
CA CYS A 87 4.46 -7.29 -5.40
C CYS A 87 4.62 -5.85 -4.90
N TYR A 88 5.84 -5.38 -4.88
CA TYR A 88 6.16 -3.95 -4.76
C TYR A 88 6.43 -3.37 -6.14
N ARG A 89 5.89 -2.19 -6.40
CA ARG A 89 6.18 -1.43 -7.61
C ARG A 89 7.25 -0.38 -7.29
N ASN A 90 8.34 -0.39 -8.04
CA ASN A 90 9.34 0.66 -7.95
C ASN A 90 8.84 1.92 -8.67
N GLY A 91 9.04 3.07 -8.04
CA GLY A 91 8.93 4.36 -8.70
C GLY A 91 10.07 4.57 -9.70
N ALA A 92 9.89 5.50 -10.62
CA ALA A 92 10.93 5.96 -11.53
C ALA A 92 11.07 7.47 -11.43
N ALA A 93 12.32 7.94 -11.29
CA ALA A 93 12.66 9.36 -11.37
C ALA A 93 13.50 9.61 -12.62
N SER A 94 13.19 10.66 -13.36
CA SER A 94 13.92 11.04 -14.56
C SER A 94 14.63 12.37 -14.35
N TYR A 95 15.89 12.42 -14.72
CA TYR A 95 16.76 13.60 -14.58
C TYR A 95 17.34 14.01 -15.94
N THR A 96 17.69 15.28 -16.06
CA THR A 96 18.38 15.75 -17.26
C THR A 96 19.83 15.26 -17.29
N ASN A 97 20.39 15.02 -18.49
CA ASN A 97 21.79 14.60 -18.65
C ASN A 97 22.82 15.64 -18.19
N SER A 98 22.41 16.87 -17.92
CA SER A 98 23.25 17.95 -17.38
C SER A 98 23.40 17.87 -15.86
N LEU A 99 22.53 17.13 -15.15
CA LEU A 99 22.60 16.93 -13.72
C LEU A 99 23.60 15.84 -13.38
N LYS A 100 24.46 16.10 -12.42
CA LYS A 100 25.45 15.16 -11.86
C LYS A 100 25.32 15.08 -10.37
N GLY A 101 25.74 13.98 -9.79
CA GLY A 101 25.70 13.66 -8.38
C GLY A 101 25.13 12.28 -8.14
N GLU A 102 24.90 11.94 -6.91
CA GLU A 102 24.15 10.74 -6.57
C GLU A 102 22.66 11.02 -6.75
N LEU A 103 22.09 10.46 -7.83
CA LEU A 103 20.68 10.66 -8.18
C LEU A 103 19.85 9.50 -7.64
N SER A 104 19.87 9.30 -6.33
CA SER A 104 19.22 8.20 -5.61
C SER A 104 17.95 8.65 -4.89
N GLY A 105 17.08 9.39 -5.57
CA GLY A 105 15.79 9.78 -5.00
C GLY A 105 15.05 8.59 -4.39
N CYS A 106 14.45 8.78 -3.24
CA CYS A 106 13.57 7.78 -2.63
C CYS A 106 12.10 8.15 -2.82
N ASP A 107 11.20 7.23 -2.51
CA ASP A 107 9.75 7.43 -2.73
C ASP A 107 9.17 8.60 -1.92
N SER A 108 9.78 8.91 -0.78
CA SER A 108 9.38 10.03 0.09
C SER A 108 10.07 11.35 -0.25
N ASP A 109 11.23 11.31 -0.93
CA ASP A 109 12.02 12.50 -1.27
C ASP A 109 12.78 12.31 -2.58
N VAL A 110 12.27 12.93 -3.63
CA VAL A 110 12.90 12.93 -4.96
C VAL A 110 14.21 13.75 -4.97
N PHE A 111 14.37 14.66 -4.01
CA PHE A 111 15.51 15.54 -3.88
C PHE A 111 16.53 15.06 -2.83
N TYR A 112 16.41 13.79 -2.43
CA TYR A 112 17.37 13.19 -1.50
C TYR A 112 18.80 13.40 -2.01
N ASP A 113 19.71 13.82 -1.12
CA ASP A 113 21.10 14.20 -1.43
C ASP A 113 21.27 15.34 -2.46
N ILE A 114 20.32 16.26 -2.56
CA ILE A 114 20.37 17.40 -3.50
C ILE A 114 21.63 18.25 -3.35
N GLU A 115 22.22 18.29 -2.15
CA GLU A 115 23.47 19.00 -1.86
C GLU A 115 24.68 18.43 -2.62
N THR A 116 24.58 17.19 -3.10
CA THR A 116 25.62 16.55 -3.94
C THR A 116 25.45 16.87 -5.42
N TRP A 117 24.32 17.47 -5.80
CA TRP A 117 23.97 17.68 -7.20
C TRP A 117 24.66 18.90 -7.77
N SER A 118 25.08 18.80 -9.00
CA SER A 118 25.71 19.89 -9.76
C SER A 118 25.28 19.86 -11.22
N PHE A 119 25.34 20.98 -11.89
CA PHE A 119 25.11 21.07 -13.33
C PHE A 119 26.45 21.12 -14.08
N LYS A 120 26.46 20.55 -15.27
CA LYS A 120 27.56 20.70 -16.24
C LYS A 120 27.58 22.08 -16.82
#